data_dd18f20d30b8c973b0936026e0423bdf
#
_entry.id   dd18f20d30b8c973b0936026e0423bdf
#
_cell.length_a   1.000
_cell.length_b   1.000
_cell.length_c   1.000
_cell.angle_alpha   90.00
_cell.angle_beta   90.00
_cell.angle_gamma   90.00
#
_symmetry.space_group_name_H-M   'P 1'
#
loop_
_entity.id
_entity.type
_entity.pdbx_description
1 polymer ?
#
loop_
_entity_poly.entity_id
_entity_poly.type
_entity_poly.pdbx_seq_one_letter_code
_entity_poly.pdbx_strand_id
1 'polypeptide(L)'
;RGTHLEADRLPTLSRILMSNKRTIPTSELIINGDGSVFHLHLRPEQLADRVFLVGDPARVDMVASRFDSIECNVSSREFHTITGSYKGKRISIVSHGIGTDNIDIVLNELDALANIDFETRQEKDNFRQLTLVRVGTSGGLQDETPIGTYVAAEHSIGFDGVIYFYSDTARIRNRAFEEALLSQLDWKIEGLRPYVVAADKSLIQQICQDDILRGNTIAANGFYGPQGRQLRLPLQDPKLNEKIQGFNFEGYRLTNYEMESSSLAGLAALMGHRAMTVCCIIAGRKAQNM
;
A
#
# COMPACT_ATOMS: atom_id res chain seq x y z
N ARG A 1 -57.47 -38.14 35.59
CA ARG A 1 -56.77 -38.59 34.39
C ARG A 1 -56.24 -37.30 33.74
N GLY A 2 -54.97 -37.02 34.03
CA GLY A 2 -54.26 -35.87 33.46
C GLY A 2 -53.49 -36.29 32.21
N THR A 3 -53.62 -35.55 31.16
CA THR A 3 -52.78 -35.64 29.94
C THR A 3 -51.72 -34.54 30.00
N HIS A 4 -50.45 -34.94 30.12
CA HIS A 4 -49.29 -34.09 29.93
C HIS A 4 -49.18 -33.78 28.45
N LEU A 5 -49.25 -32.50 28.11
CA LEU A 5 -48.81 -31.99 26.81
C LEU A 5 -47.34 -31.67 26.92
N GLU A 6 -46.51 -32.42 26.19
CA GLU A 6 -45.10 -32.10 25.94
C GLU A 6 -45.03 -30.79 25.14
N ALA A 7 -44.36 -29.81 25.73
CA ALA A 7 -44.01 -28.58 25.05
C ALA A 7 -42.85 -28.86 24.09
N ASP A 8 -43.15 -28.94 22.80
CA ASP A 8 -42.17 -28.91 21.72
C ASP A 8 -41.31 -27.66 21.85
N ARG A 9 -40.05 -27.83 22.19
CA ARG A 9 -39.06 -26.76 22.22
C ARG A 9 -38.71 -26.42 20.78
N LEU A 10 -39.26 -25.31 20.30
CA LEU A 10 -38.79 -24.64 19.08
C LEU A 10 -37.27 -24.39 19.20
N PRO A 11 -36.45 -24.74 18.18
CA PRO A 11 -35.03 -24.43 18.20
C PRO A 11 -34.85 -22.90 18.16
N THR A 12 -34.08 -22.41 19.11
CA THR A 12 -33.75 -20.99 19.28
C THR A 12 -33.20 -20.43 17.98
N LEU A 13 -33.81 -19.36 17.48
CA LEU A 13 -33.44 -18.60 16.29
C LEU A 13 -31.97 -18.08 16.26
N SER A 14 -31.22 -18.25 17.36
CA SER A 14 -29.80 -17.90 17.47
C SER A 14 -28.85 -18.87 16.74
N ARG A 15 -29.33 -19.97 16.18
CA ARG A 15 -28.51 -20.96 15.43
C ARG A 15 -28.55 -20.79 13.92
N ILE A 16 -29.33 -19.83 13.36
CA ILE A 16 -29.53 -19.67 11.91
C ILE A 16 -28.71 -18.50 11.33
N LEU A 17 -28.01 -17.75 12.16
CA LEU A 17 -27.02 -16.74 11.67
C LEU A 17 -25.58 -17.31 11.76
N MET A 18 -25.36 -18.52 11.31
CA MET A 18 -24.03 -18.87 10.81
C MET A 18 -23.85 -18.12 9.49
N SER A 19 -23.20 -16.97 9.55
CA SER A 19 -22.67 -16.27 8.41
C SER A 19 -21.98 -17.32 7.53
N ASN A 20 -22.48 -17.50 6.29
CA ASN A 20 -21.91 -18.45 5.35
C ASN A 20 -20.61 -17.82 4.82
N LYS A 21 -19.57 -17.73 5.69
CA LYS A 21 -18.27 -17.17 5.34
C LYS A 21 -17.69 -17.99 4.20
N ARG A 22 -17.19 -17.30 3.19
CA ARG A 22 -16.50 -17.93 2.07
C ARG A 22 -15.27 -18.68 2.59
N THR A 23 -15.13 -19.94 2.24
CA THR A 23 -13.89 -20.69 2.42
C THR A 23 -12.99 -20.40 1.21
N ILE A 24 -11.80 -19.85 1.46
CA ILE A 24 -10.85 -19.45 0.42
C ILE A 24 -10.15 -20.72 -0.11
N PRO A 25 -10.23 -20.99 -1.43
CA PRO A 25 -9.58 -22.16 -2.03
C PRO A 25 -8.05 -22.14 -1.88
N THR A 26 -7.42 -23.30 -1.91
CA THR A 26 -5.96 -23.43 -1.86
C THR A 26 -5.25 -22.78 -3.04
N SER A 27 -5.93 -22.64 -4.18
CA SER A 27 -5.43 -21.95 -5.37
C SER A 27 -5.41 -20.42 -5.23
N GLU A 28 -6.18 -19.86 -4.30
CA GLU A 28 -6.23 -18.40 -4.07
C GLU A 28 -5.36 -17.98 -2.88
N LEU A 29 -5.37 -18.70 -1.77
CA LEU A 29 -4.45 -18.50 -0.66
C LEU A 29 -3.51 -19.71 -0.57
N ILE A 30 -2.29 -19.55 -1.07
CA ILE A 30 -1.27 -20.59 -0.99
C ILE A 30 -0.58 -20.49 0.38
N ILE A 31 -0.63 -21.57 1.12
CA ILE A 31 0.05 -21.74 2.41
C ILE A 31 1.12 -22.81 2.24
N ASN A 32 2.36 -22.48 2.59
CA ASN A 32 3.49 -23.39 2.52
C ASN A 32 3.36 -24.51 3.56
N GLY A 33 4.12 -25.60 3.40
CA GLY A 33 4.07 -26.75 4.30
C GLY A 33 4.46 -26.45 5.77
N ASP A 34 5.12 -25.32 6.01
CA ASP A 34 5.49 -24.82 7.34
C ASP A 34 4.43 -23.86 7.94
N GLY A 35 3.29 -23.68 7.27
CA GLY A 35 2.21 -22.79 7.69
C GLY A 35 2.41 -21.31 7.34
N SER A 36 3.44 -20.97 6.58
CA SER A 36 3.70 -19.58 6.12
C SER A 36 2.95 -19.24 4.84
N VAL A 37 2.72 -17.93 4.58
CA VAL A 37 2.23 -17.43 3.28
C VAL A 37 3.29 -17.60 2.19
N PHE A 38 2.86 -17.60 0.94
CA PHE A 38 3.67 -18.08 -0.18
C PHE A 38 4.91 -17.23 -0.47
N HIS A 39 4.77 -15.91 -0.57
CA HIS A 39 5.91 -15.04 -0.96
C HIS A 39 6.69 -14.53 0.25
N LEU A 40 6.00 -14.00 1.26
CA LEU A 40 6.65 -13.43 2.44
C LEU A 40 7.24 -14.50 3.37
N HIS A 41 6.83 -15.75 3.27
CA HIS A 41 7.20 -16.85 4.17
C HIS A 41 6.98 -16.53 5.65
N LEU A 42 6.01 -15.68 5.96
CA LEU A 42 5.62 -15.33 7.32
C LEU A 42 4.46 -16.20 7.78
N ARG A 43 4.44 -16.49 9.07
CA ARG A 43 3.29 -17.07 9.78
C ARG A 43 2.52 -15.98 10.53
N PRO A 44 1.21 -16.18 10.82
CA PRO A 44 0.36 -15.17 11.46
C PRO A 44 0.92 -14.55 12.74
N GLU A 45 1.56 -15.36 13.59
CA GLU A 45 2.14 -14.92 14.86
C GLU A 45 3.40 -14.03 14.69
N GLN A 46 4.04 -14.10 13.54
CA GLN A 46 5.26 -13.33 13.25
C GLN A 46 5.00 -11.88 12.84
N LEU A 47 3.74 -11.54 12.49
CA LEU A 47 3.37 -10.20 12.03
C LEU A 47 2.96 -9.29 13.19
N ALA A 48 3.54 -8.09 13.27
CA ALA A 48 3.10 -7.02 14.16
C ALA A 48 1.98 -6.16 13.52
N ASP A 49 1.20 -5.43 14.33
CA ASP A 49 0.17 -4.51 13.84
C ASP A 49 0.74 -3.24 13.21
N ARG A 50 1.97 -2.88 13.57
CA ARG A 50 2.73 -1.77 13.00
C ARG A 50 3.76 -2.32 12.05
N VAL A 51 3.65 -1.91 10.77
CA VAL A 51 4.52 -2.41 9.72
C VAL A 51 5.22 -1.24 9.04
N PHE A 52 6.54 -1.26 9.07
CA PHE A 52 7.36 -0.41 8.21
C PHE A 52 7.62 -1.13 6.89
N LEU A 53 7.37 -0.45 5.79
CA LEU A 53 7.61 -0.96 4.45
C LEU A 53 8.80 -0.21 3.81
N VAL A 54 9.72 -0.95 3.24
CA VAL A 54 10.89 -0.41 2.52
C VAL A 54 11.06 -1.14 1.19
N GLY A 55 11.61 -0.48 0.16
CA GLY A 55 11.81 -1.12 -1.15
C GLY A 55 12.97 -2.11 -1.13
N ASP A 56 14.11 -1.71 -0.56
CA ASP A 56 15.36 -2.47 -0.56
C ASP A 56 15.48 -3.37 0.67
N PRO A 57 15.71 -4.70 0.51
CA PRO A 57 15.95 -5.61 1.62
C PRO A 57 17.06 -5.18 2.58
N ALA A 58 18.13 -4.54 2.09
CA ALA A 58 19.23 -4.06 2.93
C ALA A 58 18.80 -2.99 3.94
N ARG A 59 17.71 -2.24 3.65
CA ARG A 59 17.17 -1.27 4.59
C ARG A 59 16.41 -1.91 5.76
N VAL A 60 15.97 -3.15 5.62
CA VAL A 60 15.34 -3.91 6.72
C VAL A 60 16.33 -4.07 7.87
N ASP A 61 17.54 -4.54 7.60
CA ASP A 61 18.59 -4.70 8.61
C ASP A 61 19.00 -3.36 9.22
N MET A 62 19.13 -2.32 8.39
CA MET A 62 19.47 -0.97 8.85
C MET A 62 18.47 -0.44 9.87
N VAL A 63 17.18 -0.59 9.62
CA VAL A 63 16.13 -0.13 10.55
C VAL A 63 16.05 -1.05 11.76
N ALA A 64 16.12 -2.38 11.57
CA ALA A 64 16.07 -3.37 12.63
C ALA A 64 17.26 -3.29 13.59
N SER A 65 18.40 -2.71 13.17
CA SER A 65 19.54 -2.44 14.05
C SER A 65 19.21 -1.50 15.23
N ARG A 66 18.07 -0.82 15.18
CA ARG A 66 17.56 0.03 16.27
C ARG A 66 16.62 -0.70 17.22
N PHE A 67 16.27 -1.97 16.96
CA PHE A 67 15.38 -2.73 17.81
C PHE A 67 16.03 -3.14 19.12
N ASP A 68 15.25 -3.11 20.19
CA ASP A 68 15.65 -3.58 21.53
C ASP A 68 15.77 -5.12 21.56
N SER A 69 14.92 -5.81 20.78
CA SER A 69 14.92 -7.26 20.61
C SER A 69 14.37 -7.65 19.25
N ILE A 70 14.83 -8.78 18.73
CA ILE A 70 14.35 -9.39 17.48
C ILE A 70 13.64 -10.70 17.82
N GLU A 71 12.41 -10.85 17.30
CA GLU A 71 11.58 -12.04 17.47
C GLU A 71 11.73 -13.02 16.30
N CYS A 72 11.77 -12.50 15.07
CA CYS A 72 11.99 -13.30 13.87
C CYS A 72 12.71 -12.50 12.79
N ASN A 73 13.42 -13.24 11.93
CA ASN A 73 14.10 -12.74 10.75
C ASN A 73 13.85 -13.76 9.63
N VAL A 74 13.08 -13.37 8.62
CA VAL A 74 12.65 -14.24 7.53
C VAL A 74 12.96 -13.55 6.21
N SER A 75 13.59 -14.27 5.28
CA SER A 75 13.93 -13.76 3.95
C SER A 75 13.50 -14.76 2.88
N SER A 76 12.81 -14.26 1.87
CA SER A 76 12.37 -15.01 0.69
C SER A 76 12.33 -14.09 -0.51
N ARG A 77 13.10 -14.37 -1.55
CA ARG A 77 13.23 -13.51 -2.73
C ARG A 77 13.65 -12.09 -2.33
N GLU A 78 12.96 -11.06 -2.84
CA GLU A 78 13.11 -9.65 -2.45
C GLU A 78 12.39 -9.28 -1.15
N PHE A 79 11.62 -10.20 -0.58
CA PHE A 79 10.87 -9.99 0.66
C PHE A 79 11.70 -10.41 1.87
N HIS A 80 12.11 -9.44 2.64
CA HIS A 80 12.82 -9.63 3.90
C HIS A 80 12.00 -9.01 5.03
N THR A 81 11.75 -9.77 6.07
CA THR A 81 10.98 -9.32 7.23
C THR A 81 11.76 -9.53 8.51
N ILE A 82 11.88 -8.50 9.31
CA ILE A 82 12.32 -8.58 10.70
C ILE A 82 11.22 -8.03 11.60
N THR A 83 10.75 -8.86 12.54
CA THR A 83 9.82 -8.43 13.58
C THR A 83 10.55 -8.39 14.91
N GLY A 84 10.29 -7.35 15.68
CA GLY A 84 10.93 -7.14 16.96
C GLY A 84 10.28 -6.03 17.78
N SER A 85 10.98 -5.55 18.78
CA SER A 85 10.52 -4.50 19.68
C SER A 85 11.40 -3.26 19.59
N TYR A 86 10.78 -2.10 19.56
CA TYR A 86 11.43 -0.81 19.67
C TYR A 86 10.69 0.07 20.68
N LYS A 87 11.37 0.47 21.76
CA LYS A 87 10.78 1.27 22.86
C LYS A 87 9.44 0.70 23.35
N GLY A 88 9.40 -0.61 23.58
CA GLY A 88 8.23 -1.32 24.07
C GLY A 88 7.10 -1.51 23.03
N LYS A 89 7.31 -1.17 21.77
CA LYS A 89 6.34 -1.34 20.69
C LYS A 89 6.80 -2.45 19.75
N ARG A 90 5.91 -3.42 19.49
CA ARG A 90 6.13 -4.49 18.51
C ARG A 90 5.97 -3.93 17.10
N ILE A 91 6.96 -4.15 16.23
CA ILE A 91 7.03 -3.61 14.87
C ILE A 91 7.58 -4.70 13.94
N SER A 92 6.99 -4.82 12.75
CA SER A 92 7.55 -5.56 11.63
C SER A 92 8.14 -4.58 10.61
N ILE A 93 9.33 -4.88 10.11
CA ILE A 93 9.91 -4.19 8.96
C ILE A 93 9.90 -5.17 7.81
N VAL A 94 9.31 -4.78 6.67
CA VAL A 94 9.14 -5.65 5.50
C VAL A 94 9.67 -4.94 4.27
N SER A 95 10.57 -5.59 3.53
CA SER A 95 10.89 -5.14 2.18
C SER A 95 9.86 -5.63 1.18
N HIS A 96 9.51 -4.77 0.22
CA HIS A 96 8.53 -5.09 -0.80
C HIS A 96 9.12 -5.14 -2.22
N GLY A 97 10.41 -4.87 -2.41
CA GLY A 97 10.97 -4.76 -3.75
C GLY A 97 10.52 -3.47 -4.47
N ILE A 98 10.25 -3.56 -5.76
CA ILE A 98 9.91 -2.43 -6.64
C ILE A 98 8.55 -2.66 -7.27
N GLY A 99 7.71 -1.61 -7.27
CA GLY A 99 6.52 -1.52 -8.11
C GLY A 99 5.22 -1.94 -7.43
N THR A 100 4.12 -1.58 -8.08
CA THR A 100 2.76 -1.74 -7.56
C THR A 100 2.28 -3.18 -7.54
N ASP A 101 2.76 -4.02 -8.44
CA ASP A 101 2.53 -5.46 -8.47
C ASP A 101 3.12 -6.17 -7.23
N ASN A 102 4.33 -5.79 -6.79
CA ASN A 102 4.87 -6.28 -5.53
C ASN A 102 4.07 -5.80 -4.31
N ILE A 103 3.54 -4.58 -4.34
CA ILE A 103 2.66 -4.08 -3.28
C ILE A 103 1.36 -4.89 -3.20
N ASP A 104 0.80 -5.30 -4.34
CA ASP A 104 -0.36 -6.19 -4.38
C ASP A 104 -0.08 -7.50 -3.63
N ILE A 105 1.05 -8.14 -3.90
CA ILE A 105 1.49 -9.36 -3.21
C ILE A 105 1.61 -9.12 -1.70
N VAL A 106 2.38 -8.10 -1.33
CA VAL A 106 2.68 -7.81 0.08
C VAL A 106 1.42 -7.50 0.88
N LEU A 107 0.53 -6.63 0.37
CA LEU A 107 -0.66 -6.25 1.11
C LEU A 107 -1.66 -7.40 1.24
N ASN A 108 -1.87 -8.19 0.19
CA ASN A 108 -2.76 -9.35 0.27
C ASN A 108 -2.22 -10.40 1.26
N GLU A 109 -0.91 -10.65 1.28
CA GLU A 109 -0.33 -11.61 2.22
C GLU A 109 -0.30 -11.07 3.66
N LEU A 110 -0.03 -9.79 3.89
CA LEU A 110 -0.11 -9.16 5.21
C LEU A 110 -1.54 -9.15 5.76
N ASP A 111 -2.53 -8.85 4.92
CA ASP A 111 -3.94 -8.91 5.30
C ASP A 111 -4.37 -10.35 5.60
N ALA A 112 -3.95 -11.33 4.80
CA ALA A 112 -4.23 -12.74 5.05
C ALA A 112 -3.66 -13.21 6.41
N LEU A 113 -2.41 -12.85 6.72
CA LEU A 113 -1.79 -13.13 8.03
C LEU A 113 -2.58 -12.52 9.20
N ALA A 114 -3.11 -11.32 9.00
CA ALA A 114 -3.85 -10.60 10.02
C ALA A 114 -5.28 -11.14 10.19
N ASN A 115 -5.98 -11.40 9.08
CA ASN A 115 -7.44 -11.48 9.05
C ASN A 115 -8.01 -12.81 8.54
N ILE A 116 -7.19 -13.75 8.08
CA ILE A 116 -7.65 -15.08 7.67
C ILE A 116 -7.16 -16.12 8.69
N ASP A 117 -8.06 -16.98 9.09
CA ASP A 117 -7.75 -18.20 9.83
C ASP A 117 -7.25 -19.27 8.83
N PHE A 118 -5.99 -19.70 8.98
CA PHE A 118 -5.36 -20.62 8.02
C PHE A 118 -5.82 -22.06 8.13
N GLU A 119 -6.41 -22.46 9.28
CA GLU A 119 -6.98 -23.80 9.46
C GLU A 119 -8.34 -23.90 8.77
N THR A 120 -9.23 -22.95 9.02
CA THR A 120 -10.56 -22.91 8.42
C THR A 120 -10.58 -22.27 7.03
N ARG A 121 -9.56 -21.51 6.67
CA ARG A 121 -9.44 -20.74 5.44
C ARG A 121 -10.58 -19.74 5.26
N GLN A 122 -11.03 -19.14 6.35
CA GLN A 122 -12.11 -18.17 6.39
C GLN A 122 -11.64 -16.89 7.07
N GLU A 123 -12.32 -15.79 6.76
CA GLU A 123 -12.08 -14.52 7.47
C GLU A 123 -12.35 -14.69 8.97
N LYS A 124 -11.46 -14.13 9.80
CA LYS A 124 -11.65 -14.07 11.25
C LYS A 124 -12.85 -13.20 11.61
N ASP A 125 -13.49 -13.46 12.75
CA ASP A 125 -14.60 -12.63 13.23
C ASP A 125 -14.13 -11.26 13.70
N ASN A 126 -12.94 -11.17 14.26
CA ASN A 126 -12.34 -9.96 14.76
C ASN A 126 -11.33 -9.42 13.73
N PHE A 127 -11.69 -8.31 13.08
CA PHE A 127 -10.80 -7.63 12.15
C PHE A 127 -9.59 -7.04 12.89
N ARG A 128 -8.40 -7.35 12.39
CA ARG A 128 -7.13 -6.84 12.87
C ARG A 128 -6.62 -5.76 11.89
N GLN A 129 -6.74 -4.50 12.29
CA GLN A 129 -6.28 -3.37 11.48
C GLN A 129 -4.75 -3.22 11.56
N LEU A 130 -4.09 -3.21 10.41
CA LEU A 130 -2.67 -2.90 10.30
C LEU A 130 -2.45 -1.39 10.12
N THR A 131 -1.33 -0.91 10.64
CA THR A 131 -0.81 0.44 10.37
C THR A 131 0.46 0.31 9.55
N LEU A 132 0.41 0.75 8.30
CA LEU A 132 1.44 0.55 7.29
C LEU A 132 2.10 1.90 6.96
N VAL A 133 3.38 2.05 7.25
CA VAL A 133 4.15 3.25 6.89
C VAL A 133 5.29 2.85 5.96
N ARG A 134 5.21 3.30 4.71
CA ARG A 134 6.28 3.08 3.74
C ARG A 134 7.27 4.24 3.77
N VAL A 135 8.55 3.88 3.85
CA VAL A 135 9.67 4.83 3.76
C VAL A 135 10.48 4.53 2.51
N GLY A 136 10.49 5.46 1.57
CA GLY A 136 11.08 5.28 0.25
C GLY A 136 11.95 6.43 -0.21
N THR A 137 12.30 6.38 -1.49
CA THR A 137 13.03 7.43 -2.22
C THR A 137 12.22 7.86 -3.42
N SER A 138 12.41 9.10 -3.88
CA SER A 138 11.65 9.65 -5.01
C SER A 138 12.42 10.73 -5.77
N GLY A 139 11.89 11.10 -6.94
CA GLY A 139 12.38 12.20 -7.74
C GLY A 139 11.49 13.43 -7.62
N GLY A 140 12.06 14.58 -7.25
CA GLY A 140 11.35 15.86 -7.14
C GLY A 140 10.95 16.41 -8.50
N LEU A 141 9.76 17.03 -8.57
CA LEU A 141 9.19 17.61 -9.79
C LEU A 141 9.13 19.14 -9.72
N GLN A 142 9.18 19.70 -8.52
CA GLN A 142 8.97 21.12 -8.25
C GLN A 142 10.20 21.75 -7.58
N ASP A 143 10.29 23.08 -7.60
CA ASP A 143 11.37 23.82 -6.94
C ASP A 143 11.30 23.67 -5.41
N GLU A 144 10.11 23.50 -4.86
CA GLU A 144 9.86 23.25 -3.44
C GLU A 144 10.19 21.81 -2.99
N THR A 145 10.58 20.92 -3.91
CA THR A 145 11.02 19.57 -3.61
C THR A 145 12.47 19.30 -4.04
N PRO A 146 13.45 20.09 -3.52
CA PRO A 146 14.87 19.84 -3.78
C PRO A 146 15.33 18.50 -3.15
N ILE A 147 16.53 18.06 -3.57
CA ILE A 147 17.18 16.87 -2.99
C ILE A 147 17.31 17.04 -1.48
N GLY A 148 16.98 16.00 -0.73
CA GLY A 148 16.97 15.97 0.75
C GLY A 148 15.62 16.29 1.37
N THR A 149 14.63 16.78 0.61
CA THR A 149 13.27 17.01 1.12
C THR A 149 12.57 15.69 1.42
N TYR A 150 11.90 15.61 2.56
CA TYR A 150 10.96 14.52 2.87
C TYR A 150 9.56 14.92 2.40
N VAL A 151 8.94 14.06 1.61
CA VAL A 151 7.57 14.26 1.08
C VAL A 151 6.67 13.12 1.54
N ALA A 152 5.61 13.45 2.25
CA ALA A 152 4.51 12.53 2.53
C ALA A 152 3.50 12.60 1.41
N ALA A 153 3.16 11.46 0.82
CA ALA A 153 2.14 11.36 -0.23
C ALA A 153 0.75 11.49 0.39
N GLU A 154 0.25 12.73 0.52
CA GLU A 154 -1.13 12.98 0.98
C GLU A 154 -2.13 12.44 -0.03
N HIS A 155 -1.89 12.68 -1.32
CA HIS A 155 -2.54 11.97 -2.43
C HIS A 155 -1.50 11.23 -3.26
N SER A 156 -1.87 10.07 -3.71
CA SER A 156 -1.09 9.27 -4.66
C SER A 156 -1.83 9.14 -5.98
N ILE A 157 -1.14 9.48 -7.06
CA ILE A 157 -1.66 9.39 -8.42
C ILE A 157 -1.09 8.11 -9.05
N GLY A 158 -1.93 7.11 -9.25
CA GLY A 158 -1.52 5.84 -9.83
C GLY A 158 -1.48 5.88 -11.35
N PHE A 159 -0.31 5.65 -11.92
CA PHE A 159 -0.11 5.36 -13.35
C PHE A 159 -0.05 3.85 -13.59
N ASP A 160 -0.53 3.08 -12.63
CA ASP A 160 -0.72 1.63 -12.69
C ASP A 160 -2.21 1.30 -12.86
N GLY A 161 -2.55 0.05 -12.86
CA GLY A 161 -3.94 -0.40 -12.99
C GLY A 161 -4.38 -1.35 -11.87
N VAL A 162 -3.57 -1.54 -10.83
CA VAL A 162 -3.77 -2.60 -9.83
C VAL A 162 -5.13 -2.53 -9.16
N ILE A 163 -5.56 -1.34 -8.72
CA ILE A 163 -6.84 -1.22 -8.00
C ILE A 163 -8.07 -1.55 -8.88
N TYR A 164 -7.96 -1.45 -10.21
CA TYR A 164 -9.09 -1.72 -11.10
C TYR A 164 -9.49 -3.19 -11.17
N PHE A 165 -8.65 -4.09 -10.67
CA PHE A 165 -8.97 -5.52 -10.53
C PHE A 165 -9.78 -5.83 -9.26
N TYR A 166 -10.02 -4.84 -8.39
CA TYR A 166 -10.80 -4.96 -7.16
C TYR A 166 -12.12 -4.18 -7.24
N SER A 167 -13.13 -4.64 -6.51
CA SER A 167 -14.42 -3.96 -6.41
C SER A 167 -14.35 -2.72 -5.50
N ASP A 168 -15.42 -1.92 -5.51
CA ASP A 168 -15.65 -0.78 -4.60
C ASP A 168 -14.62 0.36 -4.65
N THR A 169 -13.82 0.42 -5.70
CA THR A 169 -12.78 1.46 -5.84
C THR A 169 -13.36 2.88 -5.88
N ALA A 170 -14.63 3.04 -6.22
CA ALA A 170 -15.29 4.35 -6.26
C ALA A 170 -15.26 5.08 -4.89
N ARG A 171 -15.31 4.33 -3.78
CA ARG A 171 -15.32 4.89 -2.42
C ARG A 171 -13.99 5.48 -1.95
N ILE A 172 -12.89 5.13 -2.61
CA ILE A 172 -11.54 5.56 -2.22
C ILE A 172 -10.90 6.54 -3.22
N ARG A 173 -11.53 6.78 -4.37
CA ARG A 173 -10.96 7.57 -5.47
C ARG A 173 -11.45 9.01 -5.45
N ASN A 174 -10.55 9.95 -5.71
CA ASN A 174 -10.87 11.36 -5.94
C ASN A 174 -11.14 11.61 -7.43
N ARG A 175 -12.41 11.45 -7.84
CA ARG A 175 -12.84 11.59 -9.24
C ARG A 175 -12.63 12.97 -9.82
N ALA A 176 -12.85 14.02 -9.04
CA ALA A 176 -12.66 15.41 -9.50
C ALA A 176 -11.18 15.67 -9.83
N PHE A 177 -10.26 15.20 -8.98
CA PHE A 177 -8.83 15.30 -9.23
C PHE A 177 -8.43 14.48 -10.48
N GLU A 178 -8.97 13.27 -10.66
CA GLU A 178 -8.71 12.44 -11.84
C GLU A 178 -9.14 13.12 -13.15
N GLU A 179 -10.32 13.74 -13.18
CA GLU A 179 -10.81 14.47 -14.36
C GLU A 179 -9.93 15.70 -14.64
N ALA A 180 -9.50 16.42 -13.61
CA ALA A 180 -8.56 17.53 -13.76
C ALA A 180 -7.22 17.07 -14.34
N LEU A 181 -6.70 15.92 -13.90
CA LEU A 181 -5.47 15.32 -14.46
C LEU A 181 -5.63 15.02 -15.95
N LEU A 182 -6.69 14.31 -16.34
CA LEU A 182 -6.94 13.96 -17.74
C LEU A 182 -7.03 15.18 -18.64
N SER A 183 -7.74 16.23 -18.18
CA SER A 183 -7.96 17.45 -18.91
C SER A 183 -6.69 18.29 -19.02
N GLN A 184 -6.04 18.61 -17.89
CA GLN A 184 -4.89 19.52 -17.89
C GLN A 184 -3.62 18.89 -18.49
N LEU A 185 -3.46 17.57 -18.33
CA LEU A 185 -2.33 16.86 -18.91
C LEU A 185 -2.55 16.52 -20.39
N ASP A 186 -3.73 16.83 -20.96
CA ASP A 186 -4.08 16.40 -22.33
C ASP A 186 -3.62 14.95 -22.53
N TRP A 187 -4.22 14.05 -21.71
CA TRP A 187 -3.73 12.69 -21.50
C TRP A 187 -3.73 11.87 -22.79
N LYS A 188 -2.56 11.40 -23.21
CA LYS A 188 -2.36 10.69 -24.48
C LYS A 188 -1.94 9.23 -24.34
N ILE A 189 -1.84 8.73 -23.12
CA ILE A 189 -1.49 7.32 -22.89
C ILE A 189 -2.75 6.47 -23.01
N GLU A 190 -2.94 5.88 -24.20
CA GLU A 190 -4.10 5.04 -24.48
C GLU A 190 -4.12 3.80 -23.58
N GLY A 191 -5.33 3.42 -23.16
CA GLY A 191 -5.55 2.24 -22.31
C GLY A 191 -5.17 2.41 -20.84
N LEU A 192 -4.55 3.52 -20.46
CA LEU A 192 -4.22 3.82 -19.07
C LEU A 192 -5.03 5.01 -18.58
N ARG A 193 -5.81 4.82 -17.52
CA ARG A 193 -6.51 5.89 -16.81
C ARG A 193 -5.88 6.09 -15.45
N PRO A 194 -5.25 7.25 -15.16
CA PRO A 194 -4.75 7.57 -13.84
C PRO A 194 -5.88 7.55 -12.81
N TYR A 195 -5.57 7.13 -11.59
CA TYR A 195 -6.47 7.23 -10.46
C TYR A 195 -5.82 7.99 -9.31
N VAL A 196 -6.63 8.57 -8.42
CA VAL A 196 -6.16 9.34 -7.26
C VAL A 196 -6.74 8.78 -5.98
N VAL A 197 -5.88 8.43 -5.05
CA VAL A 197 -6.23 7.92 -3.72
C VAL A 197 -5.51 8.70 -2.64
N ALA A 198 -6.12 8.82 -1.46
CA ALA A 198 -5.53 9.51 -0.33
C ALA A 198 -4.86 8.53 0.65
N ALA A 199 -3.79 8.98 1.29
CA ALA A 199 -3.25 8.33 2.47
C ALA A 199 -4.21 8.41 3.66
N ASP A 200 -3.99 7.59 4.70
CA ASP A 200 -4.75 7.70 5.94
C ASP A 200 -4.50 9.08 6.59
N LYS A 201 -5.58 9.84 6.76
CA LYS A 201 -5.53 11.21 7.25
C LYS A 201 -4.94 11.31 8.66
N SER A 202 -5.23 10.33 9.51
CA SER A 202 -4.72 10.34 10.88
C SER A 202 -3.21 10.08 10.95
N LEU A 203 -2.69 9.23 10.06
CA LEU A 203 -1.24 9.01 9.94
C LEU A 203 -0.53 10.27 9.42
N ILE A 204 -1.08 10.91 8.39
CA ILE A 204 -0.54 12.18 7.88
C ILE A 204 -0.48 13.21 9.00
N GLN A 205 -1.54 13.37 9.79
CA GLN A 205 -1.57 14.33 10.90
C GLN A 205 -0.58 14.01 12.03
N GLN A 206 -0.38 12.71 12.33
CA GLN A 206 0.50 12.27 13.41
C GLN A 206 1.98 12.31 13.03
N ILE A 207 2.32 12.03 11.79
CA ILE A 207 3.71 11.81 11.34
C ILE A 207 4.28 13.06 10.67
N CYS A 208 3.48 13.79 9.88
CA CYS A 208 3.97 14.96 9.18
C CYS A 208 4.07 16.16 10.15
N GLN A 209 5.28 16.40 10.61
CA GLN A 209 5.70 17.59 11.33
C GLN A 209 6.24 18.63 10.31
N ASP A 210 6.79 19.73 10.81
CA ASP A 210 7.25 20.86 9.97
C ASP A 210 8.39 20.51 9.00
N ASP A 211 9.08 19.39 9.21
CA ASP A 211 10.18 18.90 8.38
C ASP A 211 9.73 17.97 7.24
N ILE A 212 8.44 17.63 7.16
CA ILE A 212 7.88 16.75 6.14
C ILE A 212 6.83 17.50 5.32
N LEU A 213 7.13 17.74 4.05
CA LEU A 213 6.20 18.35 3.10
C LEU A 213 5.07 17.38 2.76
N ARG A 214 3.83 17.87 2.79
CA ARG A 214 2.68 17.13 2.28
C ARG A 214 2.58 17.35 0.77
N GLY A 215 2.60 16.26 0.01
CA GLY A 215 2.67 16.32 -1.43
C GLY A 215 1.67 15.42 -2.14
N ASN A 216 1.59 15.61 -3.46
CA ASN A 216 0.80 14.77 -4.35
C ASN A 216 1.78 13.99 -5.23
N THR A 217 1.95 12.72 -4.92
CA THR A 217 3.00 11.86 -5.44
C THR A 217 2.49 11.02 -6.60
N ILE A 218 3.22 10.98 -7.71
CA ILE A 218 2.92 10.07 -8.81
C ILE A 218 3.61 8.73 -8.56
N ALA A 219 2.83 7.66 -8.51
CA ALA A 219 3.31 6.29 -8.50
C ALA A 219 3.28 5.74 -9.93
N ALA A 220 4.44 5.68 -10.55
CA ALA A 220 4.59 5.21 -11.92
C ALA A 220 4.93 3.71 -11.94
N ASN A 221 4.33 2.97 -12.86
CA ASN A 221 4.56 1.53 -13.04
C ASN A 221 5.83 1.21 -13.86
N GLY A 222 6.81 2.09 -13.84
CA GLY A 222 8.13 1.93 -14.45
C GLY A 222 9.01 3.13 -14.19
N PHE A 223 10.32 2.92 -14.27
CA PHE A 223 11.31 3.97 -13.98
C PHE A 223 11.64 4.83 -15.20
N TYR A 224 11.63 4.26 -16.41
CA TYR A 224 12.03 4.95 -17.64
C TYR A 224 10.82 5.63 -18.30
N GLY A 225 10.19 4.99 -19.27
CA GLY A 225 9.07 5.55 -20.04
C GLY A 225 7.94 6.11 -19.18
N PRO A 226 7.41 5.38 -18.19
CA PRO A 226 6.35 5.89 -17.33
C PRO A 226 6.69 7.13 -16.51
N GLN A 227 7.99 7.41 -16.32
CA GLN A 227 8.47 8.64 -15.68
C GLN A 227 9.08 9.63 -16.69
N GLY A 228 8.82 9.46 -17.98
CA GLY A 228 9.29 10.38 -19.03
C GLY A 228 10.79 10.35 -19.27
N ARG A 229 11.47 9.20 -19.00
CA ARG A 229 12.87 8.99 -19.37
C ARG A 229 12.94 8.25 -20.70
N GLN A 230 13.41 8.92 -21.73
CA GLN A 230 13.61 8.34 -23.03
C GLN A 230 15.05 7.84 -23.18
N LEU A 231 15.21 6.54 -23.43
CA LEU A 231 16.45 5.96 -23.89
C LEU A 231 16.35 5.72 -25.42
N ARG A 232 16.33 4.46 -25.83
CA ARG A 232 16.23 4.10 -27.26
C ARG A 232 14.79 4.15 -27.79
N LEU A 233 13.81 3.81 -26.95
CA LEU A 233 12.40 3.82 -27.34
C LEU A 233 11.81 5.22 -27.22
N PRO A 234 11.10 5.74 -28.26
CA PRO A 234 10.41 7.01 -28.16
C PRO A 234 9.25 6.94 -27.16
N LEU A 235 8.95 8.07 -26.52
CA LEU A 235 7.82 8.18 -25.60
C LEU A 235 6.52 8.45 -26.36
N GLN A 236 5.40 7.93 -25.86
CA GLN A 236 4.06 8.23 -26.38
C GLN A 236 3.69 9.71 -26.21
N ASP A 237 4.06 10.30 -25.08
CA ASP A 237 3.94 11.74 -24.82
C ASP A 237 5.26 12.31 -24.28
N PRO A 238 6.13 12.85 -25.16
CA PRO A 238 7.42 13.43 -24.75
C PRO A 238 7.29 14.68 -23.86
N LYS A 239 6.11 15.34 -23.88
CA LYS A 239 5.84 16.55 -23.10
C LYS A 239 5.10 16.31 -21.80
N LEU A 240 4.84 15.04 -21.43
CA LEU A 240 4.08 14.72 -20.24
C LEU A 240 4.66 15.35 -18.97
N ASN A 241 5.97 15.30 -18.80
CA ASN A 241 6.63 15.90 -17.62
C ASN A 241 6.49 17.43 -17.55
N GLU A 242 6.49 18.14 -18.67
CA GLU A 242 6.24 19.59 -18.72
C GLU A 242 4.81 19.90 -18.26
N LYS A 243 3.85 19.13 -18.76
CA LYS A 243 2.44 19.25 -18.37
C LYS A 243 2.24 18.96 -16.87
N ILE A 244 2.89 17.90 -16.35
CA ILE A 244 2.86 17.50 -14.93
C ILE A 244 3.41 18.63 -14.05
N GLN A 245 4.51 19.27 -14.42
CA GLN A 245 5.07 20.39 -13.67
C GLN A 245 4.14 21.61 -13.64
N GLY A 246 3.39 21.84 -14.70
CA GLY A 246 2.40 22.94 -14.81
C GLY A 246 1.04 22.62 -14.18
N PHE A 247 0.79 21.39 -13.77
CA PHE A 247 -0.50 20.99 -13.23
C PHE A 247 -0.85 21.72 -11.92
N ASN A 248 -2.10 22.18 -11.82
CA ASN A 248 -2.67 22.74 -10.58
C ASN A 248 -4.17 22.48 -10.55
N PHE A 249 -4.63 21.85 -9.48
CA PHE A 249 -6.03 21.62 -9.19
C PHE A 249 -6.31 22.04 -7.75
N GLU A 250 -7.09 23.10 -7.55
CA GLU A 250 -7.42 23.62 -6.21
C GLU A 250 -6.18 23.88 -5.32
N GLY A 251 -5.05 24.28 -5.92
CA GLY A 251 -3.78 24.46 -5.23
C GLY A 251 -2.92 23.20 -5.12
N TYR A 252 -3.45 22.04 -5.48
CA TYR A 252 -2.66 20.79 -5.52
C TYR A 252 -1.76 20.76 -6.75
N ARG A 253 -0.44 20.69 -6.51
CA ARG A 253 0.58 20.45 -7.54
C ARG A 253 1.11 19.04 -7.42
N LEU A 254 1.61 18.47 -8.51
CA LEU A 254 2.27 17.16 -8.49
C LEU A 254 3.73 17.38 -8.05
N THR A 255 4.14 16.74 -6.96
CA THR A 255 5.37 17.09 -6.24
C THR A 255 6.56 16.20 -6.56
N ASN A 256 6.34 14.92 -6.78
CA ASN A 256 7.41 13.94 -6.94
C ASN A 256 6.94 12.64 -7.62
N TYR A 257 7.90 11.87 -8.11
CA TYR A 257 7.72 10.52 -8.67
C TYR A 257 8.29 9.45 -7.74
N GLU A 258 7.53 8.38 -7.56
CA GLU A 258 7.99 7.10 -7.03
C GLU A 258 7.19 5.95 -7.68
N MET A 259 7.10 4.76 -7.11
CA MET A 259 6.58 3.60 -7.85
C MET A 259 5.57 2.74 -7.08
N GLU A 260 5.15 3.09 -5.84
CA GLU A 260 4.35 2.18 -4.99
C GLU A 260 3.21 2.84 -4.21
N SER A 261 3.24 4.14 -3.98
CA SER A 261 2.34 4.83 -3.03
C SER A 261 0.86 4.69 -3.38
N SER A 262 0.50 4.64 -4.66
CA SER A 262 -0.88 4.55 -5.12
C SER A 262 -1.53 3.21 -4.77
N SER A 263 -0.86 2.11 -5.09
CA SER A 263 -1.34 0.77 -4.76
C SER A 263 -1.37 0.53 -3.25
N LEU A 264 -0.35 1.02 -2.52
CA LEU A 264 -0.33 0.93 -1.06
C LEU A 264 -1.52 1.65 -0.42
N ALA A 265 -1.74 2.92 -0.76
CA ALA A 265 -2.84 3.69 -0.21
C ALA A 265 -4.21 3.13 -0.64
N GLY A 266 -4.36 2.76 -1.92
CA GLY A 266 -5.60 2.25 -2.47
C GLY A 266 -6.00 0.90 -1.89
N LEU A 267 -5.10 -0.08 -1.91
CA LEU A 267 -5.37 -1.42 -1.39
C LEU A 267 -5.57 -1.41 0.12
N ALA A 268 -4.74 -0.68 0.88
CA ALA A 268 -4.93 -0.55 2.32
C ALA A 268 -6.31 0.03 2.67
N ALA A 269 -6.75 1.07 1.98
CA ALA A 269 -8.08 1.66 2.17
C ALA A 269 -9.21 0.69 1.82
N LEU A 270 -9.07 -0.11 0.73
CA LEU A 270 -10.04 -1.14 0.35
C LEU A 270 -10.13 -2.25 1.41
N MET A 271 -8.99 -2.65 1.97
CA MET A 271 -8.90 -3.70 3.01
C MET A 271 -9.26 -3.20 4.42
N GLY A 272 -9.39 -1.88 4.65
CA GLY A 272 -9.68 -1.30 5.96
C GLY A 272 -8.44 -1.07 6.84
N HIS A 273 -7.25 -1.11 6.27
CA HIS A 273 -5.99 -0.78 6.93
C HIS A 273 -5.67 0.72 6.84
N ARG A 274 -4.73 1.18 7.66
CA ARG A 274 -4.21 2.54 7.62
C ARG A 274 -2.86 2.54 6.94
N ALA A 275 -2.66 3.39 5.93
CA ALA A 275 -1.40 3.44 5.20
C ALA A 275 -0.99 4.87 4.82
N MET A 276 0.32 5.11 4.77
CA MET A 276 0.93 6.29 4.19
C MET A 276 2.33 5.99 3.63
N THR A 277 2.80 6.84 2.74
CA THR A 277 4.17 6.81 2.21
C THR A 277 4.87 8.12 2.52
N VAL A 278 6.12 8.04 2.98
CA VAL A 278 7.07 9.15 3.06
C VAL A 278 8.29 8.81 2.22
N CYS A 279 8.69 9.71 1.34
CA CYS A 279 9.89 9.55 0.51
C CYS A 279 10.88 10.67 0.71
N CYS A 280 12.17 10.34 0.74
CA CYS A 280 13.24 11.32 0.57
C CYS A 280 13.43 11.62 -0.92
N ILE A 281 13.49 12.88 -1.29
CA ILE A 281 13.87 13.30 -2.64
C ILE A 281 15.37 13.06 -2.82
N ILE A 282 15.75 12.18 -3.74
CA ILE A 282 17.15 11.83 -4.03
C ILE A 282 17.62 12.29 -5.42
N ALA A 283 16.69 12.74 -6.27
CA ALA A 283 16.97 13.27 -7.59
C ALA A 283 15.96 14.37 -7.95
N GLY A 284 16.37 15.37 -8.71
CA GLY A 284 15.49 16.43 -9.19
C GLY A 284 15.34 16.39 -10.72
N ARG A 285 14.11 16.57 -11.23
CA ARG A 285 13.85 16.61 -12.68
C ARG A 285 14.32 17.90 -13.36
N LYS A 286 14.46 18.97 -12.58
CA LYS A 286 14.99 20.25 -13.05
C LYS A 286 16.51 20.36 -12.88
N ALA A 287 17.13 19.52 -12.06
CA ALA A 287 18.57 19.49 -11.89
C ALA A 287 19.19 18.78 -13.12
N GLN A 288 19.98 19.51 -13.91
CA GLN A 288 20.75 18.93 -15.01
C GLN A 288 21.95 18.08 -14.52
N ASN A 289 22.20 18.05 -13.21
CA ASN A 289 23.28 17.31 -12.57
C ASN A 289 22.71 16.46 -11.42
N MET A 290 22.90 15.16 -11.53
CA MET A 290 22.86 14.25 -10.40
C MET A 290 24.23 14.19 -9.76
#